data_4e8df092125bf3c032a5153fdb477004
#
_entry.id   4e8df092125bf3c032a5153fdb477004
#
_cell.length_a   1.000
_cell.length_b   1.000
_cell.length_c   1.000
_cell.angle_alpha   90.00
_cell.angle_beta   90.00
_cell.angle_gamma   90.00
#
_symmetry.space_group_name_H-M   'P 1'
#
loop_
_entity.id
_entity.type
_entity.pdbx_description
1 polymer ?
#
loop_
_entity_poly.entity_id
_entity_poly.type
_entity_poly.pdbx_seq_one_letter_code
_entity_poly.pdbx_strand_id
1 'polypeptide(L)'
;MDQTVNIVIVGAGLAGLTAAIHLSKMGRMVTLIEKNSFPKHKVCGEYISNEVLPYLDWLGINPEILKPAKIDSVVFSTLKGKSIHAKLPLGGFGISRYTLDQFLYQKALELQCTFIQETVTDIVFDDDQFSVRLSNDKTLTSTIVIGAYGKRSNIDQKLHRSFTQKKSPWLAVKGHYVGNFPNDLVGLHNFK
;
A
#
# COMPACT_ATOMS: atom_id res chain seq x y z
N MET A 1 -0.36 -24.50 -26.25
CA MET A 1 -1.04 -23.20 -26.10
C MET A 1 -0.58 -22.64 -24.76
N ASP A 2 0.20 -21.55 -24.77
CA ASP A 2 0.56 -20.90 -23.52
C ASP A 2 -0.72 -20.43 -22.84
N GLN A 3 -1.05 -21.04 -21.70
CA GLN A 3 -2.12 -20.54 -20.87
C GLN A 3 -1.72 -19.15 -20.38
N THR A 4 -2.42 -18.15 -20.83
CA THR A 4 -2.21 -16.78 -20.39
C THR A 4 -2.54 -16.73 -18.89
N VAL A 5 -1.54 -16.68 -18.03
CA VAL A 5 -1.72 -16.64 -16.58
C VAL A 5 -2.38 -15.31 -16.23
N ASN A 6 -3.64 -15.37 -15.86
CA ASN A 6 -4.36 -14.21 -15.37
C ASN A 6 -4.09 -14.06 -13.86
N ILE A 7 -3.62 -12.91 -13.45
CA ILE A 7 -3.30 -12.61 -12.06
C ILE A 7 -4.33 -11.62 -11.51
N VAL A 8 -4.99 -12.00 -10.44
CA VAL A 8 -5.89 -11.11 -9.69
C VAL A 8 -5.20 -10.63 -8.43
N ILE A 9 -5.17 -9.31 -8.21
CA ILE A 9 -4.66 -8.67 -6.99
C ILE A 9 -5.84 -8.07 -6.25
N VAL A 10 -6.05 -8.46 -5.00
CA VAL A 10 -7.13 -7.98 -4.16
C VAL A 10 -6.60 -6.96 -3.16
N GLY A 11 -7.01 -5.71 -3.33
CA GLY A 11 -6.58 -4.56 -2.54
C GLY A 11 -5.51 -3.71 -3.23
N ALA A 12 -5.81 -2.43 -3.45
CA ALA A 12 -4.92 -1.46 -4.06
C ALA A 12 -4.34 -0.48 -3.02
N GLY A 13 -3.73 -1.02 -1.97
CA GLY A 13 -2.77 -0.29 -1.14
C GLY A 13 -1.39 -0.29 -1.80
N LEU A 14 -0.34 0.21 -1.09
CA LEU A 14 1.03 0.23 -1.64
C LEU A 14 1.46 -1.15 -2.15
N ALA A 15 1.22 -2.21 -1.38
CA ALA A 15 1.60 -3.56 -1.78
C ALA A 15 0.90 -4.02 -3.07
N GLY A 16 -0.42 -3.80 -3.18
CA GLY A 16 -1.17 -4.19 -4.37
C GLY A 16 -0.82 -3.35 -5.59
N LEU A 17 -0.68 -2.03 -5.42
CA LEU A 17 -0.29 -1.13 -6.51
C LEU A 17 1.12 -1.43 -7.03
N THR A 18 2.10 -1.61 -6.15
CA THR A 18 3.47 -1.94 -6.57
C THR A 18 3.55 -3.32 -7.21
N ALA A 19 2.82 -4.32 -6.70
CA ALA A 19 2.73 -5.63 -7.31
C ALA A 19 2.08 -5.58 -8.71
N ALA A 20 1.00 -4.79 -8.85
CA ALA A 20 0.35 -4.60 -10.14
C ALA A 20 1.29 -3.96 -11.17
N ILE A 21 1.97 -2.86 -10.80
CA ILE A 21 2.96 -2.19 -11.65
C ILE A 21 4.09 -3.15 -12.04
N HIS A 22 4.64 -3.87 -11.07
CA HIS A 22 5.73 -4.82 -11.29
C HIS A 22 5.35 -5.89 -12.31
N LEU A 23 4.24 -6.56 -12.08
CA LEU A 23 3.78 -7.67 -12.91
C LEU A 23 3.35 -7.20 -14.31
N SER A 24 2.66 -6.05 -14.41
CA SER A 24 2.30 -5.45 -15.70
C SER A 24 3.54 -5.03 -16.49
N LYS A 25 4.56 -4.46 -15.83
CA LYS A 25 5.85 -4.15 -16.45
C LYS A 25 6.57 -5.40 -17.01
N MET A 26 6.36 -6.55 -16.36
CA MET A 26 6.85 -7.84 -16.84
C MET A 26 5.95 -8.48 -17.92
N GLY A 27 5.00 -7.74 -18.48
CA GLY A 27 4.10 -8.20 -19.53
C GLY A 27 3.04 -9.20 -19.04
N ARG A 28 2.74 -9.24 -17.73
CA ARG A 28 1.68 -10.10 -17.19
C ARG A 28 0.33 -9.37 -17.24
N MET A 29 -0.73 -10.11 -17.57
CA MET A 29 -2.08 -9.59 -17.47
C MET A 29 -2.49 -9.56 -16.00
N VAL A 30 -2.78 -8.36 -15.49
CA VAL A 30 -3.12 -8.13 -14.09
C VAL A 30 -4.49 -7.47 -13.97
N THR A 31 -5.32 -8.01 -13.11
CA THR A 31 -6.57 -7.39 -12.66
C THR A 31 -6.42 -6.97 -11.20
N LEU A 32 -6.48 -5.67 -10.93
CA LEU A 32 -6.40 -5.08 -9.59
C LEU A 32 -7.79 -4.70 -9.09
N ILE A 33 -8.20 -5.22 -7.94
CA ILE A 33 -9.52 -4.98 -7.36
C ILE A 33 -9.38 -4.15 -6.08
N GLU A 34 -10.10 -3.05 -5.98
CA GLU A 34 -10.14 -2.20 -4.78
C GLU A 34 -11.56 -1.68 -4.57
N LYS A 35 -12.04 -1.72 -3.34
CA LYS A 35 -13.39 -1.28 -2.98
C LYS A 35 -13.59 0.24 -2.99
N ASN A 36 -12.52 1.00 -2.74
CA ASN A 36 -12.59 2.45 -2.67
C ASN A 36 -12.06 3.09 -3.96
N SER A 37 -12.58 4.26 -4.28
CA SER A 37 -12.03 5.12 -5.34
C SER A 37 -10.67 5.70 -4.94
N PHE A 38 -9.94 6.19 -5.90
CA PHE A 38 -8.76 7.00 -5.73
C PHE A 38 -9.07 8.46 -6.07
N PRO A 39 -8.37 9.44 -5.44
CA PRO A 39 -7.42 9.27 -4.31
C PRO A 39 -8.14 9.03 -2.98
N LYS A 40 -7.44 8.42 -2.00
CA LYS A 40 -8.00 8.16 -0.68
C LYS A 40 -6.98 8.33 0.44
N HIS A 41 -7.43 8.76 1.62
CA HIS A 41 -6.60 8.84 2.80
C HIS A 41 -6.38 7.46 3.44
N LYS A 42 -5.20 7.26 4.00
CA LYS A 42 -4.84 6.09 4.81
C LYS A 42 -4.17 6.53 6.11
N VAL A 43 -4.42 5.82 7.18
CA VAL A 43 -3.66 6.01 8.42
C VAL A 43 -2.26 5.47 8.22
N CYS A 44 -1.27 6.36 8.17
CA CYS A 44 0.13 6.08 7.89
C CYS A 44 0.98 7.26 8.37
N GLY A 45 2.19 7.01 8.83
CA GLY A 45 3.17 8.06 9.17
C GLY A 45 3.75 8.77 7.97
N GLU A 46 3.49 8.27 6.76
CA GLU A 46 3.86 8.90 5.47
C GLU A 46 5.37 9.16 5.28
N TYR A 47 6.20 8.49 6.08
CA TYR A 47 7.65 8.42 5.89
C TYR A 47 8.01 7.16 5.10
N ILE A 48 8.89 7.32 4.11
CA ILE A 48 9.40 6.23 3.27
C ILE A 48 10.93 6.32 3.27
N SER A 49 11.59 5.21 3.60
CA SER A 49 13.06 5.12 3.54
C SER A 49 13.56 5.18 2.09
N ASN A 50 14.70 5.84 1.88
CA ASN A 50 15.35 5.90 0.58
C ASN A 50 15.83 4.52 0.06
N GLU A 51 15.83 3.50 0.89
CA GLU A 51 16.07 2.12 0.50
C GLU A 51 15.18 1.64 -0.67
N VAL A 52 13.97 2.20 -0.77
CA VAL A 52 13.01 1.81 -1.81
C VAL A 52 13.33 2.43 -3.18
N LEU A 53 14.14 3.50 -3.24
CA LEU A 53 14.37 4.26 -4.46
C LEU A 53 14.89 3.43 -5.64
N PRO A 54 15.86 2.50 -5.49
CA PRO A 54 16.31 1.65 -6.60
C PRO A 54 15.18 0.78 -7.16
N TYR A 55 14.28 0.30 -6.30
CA TYR A 55 13.14 -0.47 -6.73
C TYR A 55 12.09 0.40 -7.44
N LEU A 56 11.81 1.59 -6.93
CA LEU A 56 10.91 2.53 -7.59
C LEU A 56 11.45 2.96 -8.96
N ASP A 57 12.74 3.25 -9.06
CA ASP A 57 13.40 3.58 -10.33
C ASP A 57 13.26 2.42 -11.33
N TRP A 58 13.54 1.19 -10.90
CA TRP A 58 13.32 0.01 -11.74
C TRP A 58 11.86 -0.11 -12.19
N LEU A 59 10.88 0.24 -11.37
CA LEU A 59 9.47 0.29 -11.75
C LEU A 59 9.15 1.44 -12.73
N GLY A 60 10.05 2.39 -12.94
CA GLY A 60 9.83 3.61 -13.71
C GLY A 60 8.99 4.64 -12.93
N ILE A 61 9.14 4.64 -11.60
CA ILE A 61 8.46 5.53 -10.65
C ILE A 61 9.48 6.50 -10.09
N ASN A 62 9.34 7.79 -10.42
CA ASN A 62 10.15 8.85 -9.83
C ASN A 62 9.30 9.64 -8.81
N PRO A 63 9.50 9.44 -7.50
CA PRO A 63 8.73 10.15 -6.48
C PRO A 63 9.03 11.65 -6.41
N GLU A 64 10.16 12.12 -6.92
CA GLU A 64 10.54 13.55 -6.94
C GLU A 64 9.54 14.42 -7.73
N ILE A 65 8.83 13.85 -8.70
CA ILE A 65 7.75 14.52 -9.44
C ILE A 65 6.67 15.05 -8.50
N LEU A 66 6.45 14.37 -7.39
CA LEU A 66 5.44 14.69 -6.39
C LEU A 66 5.96 15.69 -5.33
N LYS A 67 7.21 16.16 -5.47
CA LYS A 67 7.87 17.11 -4.57
C LYS A 67 7.79 16.70 -3.08
N PRO A 68 8.25 15.50 -2.72
CA PRO A 68 8.20 15.02 -1.35
C PRO A 68 9.10 15.85 -0.43
N ALA A 69 8.76 15.88 0.86
CA ALA A 69 9.67 16.43 1.87
C ALA A 69 10.87 15.49 2.02
N LYS A 70 12.10 16.02 1.92
CA LYS A 70 13.33 15.25 2.13
C LYS A 70 13.63 15.18 3.62
N ILE A 71 13.73 13.97 4.16
CA ILE A 71 13.91 13.73 5.59
C ILE A 71 15.25 13.05 5.81
N ASP A 72 16.12 13.69 6.57
CA ASP A 72 17.47 13.19 6.90
C ASP A 72 17.72 13.06 8.40
N SER A 73 16.76 13.47 9.22
CA SER A 73 16.92 13.57 10.67
C SER A 73 15.71 13.01 11.40
N VAL A 74 15.96 12.54 12.62
CA VAL A 74 14.92 12.07 13.54
C VAL A 74 15.11 12.67 14.92
N VAL A 75 14.01 13.03 15.58
CA VAL A 75 14.00 13.36 17.00
C VAL A 75 13.13 12.35 17.75
N PHE A 76 13.69 11.81 18.82
CA PHE A 76 12.94 11.02 19.80
C PHE A 76 12.76 11.88 21.06
N SER A 77 11.54 11.92 21.59
CA SER A 77 11.31 12.57 22.87
C SER A 77 10.57 11.68 23.86
N THR A 78 10.84 11.92 25.14
CA THR A 78 10.18 11.23 26.26
C THR A 78 9.11 12.12 26.85
N LEU A 79 8.23 11.52 27.66
CA LEU A 79 7.21 12.22 28.47
C LEU A 79 7.78 13.33 29.36
N LYS A 80 9.03 13.21 29.80
CA LYS A 80 9.71 14.19 30.67
C LYS A 80 10.43 15.29 29.88
N GLY A 81 10.17 15.40 28.58
CA GLY A 81 10.76 16.45 27.71
C GLY A 81 12.21 16.22 27.31
N LYS A 82 12.84 15.12 27.71
CA LYS A 82 14.19 14.77 27.20
C LYS A 82 14.08 14.33 25.75
N SER A 83 14.96 14.82 24.89
CA SER A 83 15.01 14.48 23.48
C SER A 83 16.40 14.10 23.02
N ILE A 84 16.46 13.26 22.00
CA ILE A 84 17.69 12.89 21.30
C ILE A 84 17.44 13.16 19.81
N HIS A 85 18.37 13.85 19.18
CA HIS A 85 18.39 14.09 17.74
C HIS A 85 19.44 13.18 17.10
N ALA A 86 19.09 12.57 15.97
CA ALA A 86 20.01 11.72 15.22
C ALA A 86 19.82 11.93 13.72
N LYS A 87 20.90 11.74 12.97
CA LYS A 87 20.84 11.67 11.51
C LYS A 87 20.34 10.29 11.09
N LEU A 88 19.59 10.25 10.01
CA LEU A 88 19.17 9.02 9.33
C LEU A 88 20.19 8.73 8.22
N PRO A 89 21.02 7.69 8.32
CA PRO A 89 22.13 7.47 7.37
C PRO A 89 21.68 7.36 5.90
N LEU A 90 20.56 6.69 5.67
CA LEU A 90 19.96 6.57 4.33
C LEU A 90 19.00 7.71 4.01
N GLY A 91 18.50 8.39 5.04
CA GLY A 91 17.42 9.33 4.89
C GLY A 91 16.13 8.70 4.40
N GLY A 92 15.20 9.56 4.02
CA GLY A 92 13.92 9.16 3.50
C GLY A 92 13.17 10.34 2.93
N PHE A 93 11.92 10.12 2.58
CA PHE A 93 11.04 11.18 2.12
C PHE A 93 9.64 11.04 2.71
N GLY A 94 9.02 12.20 2.92
CA GLY A 94 7.65 12.32 3.41
C GLY A 94 6.71 12.66 2.27
N ILE A 95 5.68 11.86 2.11
CA ILE A 95 4.65 12.09 1.10
C ILE A 95 3.31 11.53 1.56
N SER A 96 2.23 12.27 1.30
CA SER A 96 0.91 11.79 1.67
C SER A 96 0.52 10.54 0.88
N ARG A 97 -0.11 9.58 1.57
CA ARG A 97 -0.68 8.40 0.92
C ARG A 97 -1.79 8.76 -0.08
N TYR A 98 -2.45 9.88 0.13
CA TYR A 98 -3.43 10.42 -0.81
C TYR A 98 -2.81 10.68 -2.19
N THR A 99 -1.66 11.35 -2.20
CA THR A 99 -0.92 11.69 -3.42
C THR A 99 -0.19 10.49 -4.02
N LEU A 100 0.53 9.74 -3.17
CA LEU A 100 1.34 8.61 -3.63
C LEU A 100 0.48 7.47 -4.19
N ASP A 101 -0.58 7.07 -3.47
CA ASP A 101 -1.44 5.98 -3.93
C ASP A 101 -2.14 6.34 -5.26
N GLN A 102 -2.55 7.61 -5.42
CA GLN A 102 -3.10 8.11 -6.69
C GLN A 102 -2.09 8.03 -7.83
N PHE A 103 -0.85 8.45 -7.58
CA PHE A 103 0.22 8.40 -8.57
C PHE A 103 0.53 6.96 -9.02
N LEU A 104 0.66 6.05 -8.07
CA LEU A 104 0.87 4.63 -8.35
C LEU A 104 -0.33 4.00 -9.08
N TYR A 105 -1.55 4.41 -8.74
CA TYR A 105 -2.75 3.96 -9.44
C TYR A 105 -2.72 4.37 -10.93
N GLN A 106 -2.40 5.63 -11.22
CA GLN A 106 -2.26 6.08 -12.61
C GLN A 106 -1.17 5.31 -13.35
N LYS A 107 -0.04 5.05 -12.67
CA LYS A 107 1.06 4.26 -13.24
C LYS A 107 0.65 2.82 -13.57
N ALA A 108 -0.17 2.20 -12.74
CA ALA A 108 -0.71 0.86 -13.02
C ALA A 108 -1.62 0.86 -14.26
N LEU A 109 -2.45 1.89 -14.41
CA LEU A 109 -3.31 2.05 -15.59
C LEU A 109 -2.51 2.28 -16.89
N GLU A 110 -1.45 3.11 -16.83
CA GLU A 110 -0.54 3.33 -17.96
C GLU A 110 0.09 2.01 -18.45
N LEU A 111 0.34 1.08 -17.54
CA LEU A 111 0.86 -0.26 -17.83
C LEU A 111 -0.24 -1.28 -18.16
N GLN A 112 -1.43 -0.80 -18.51
CA GLN A 112 -2.58 -1.61 -18.92
C GLN A 112 -3.09 -2.60 -17.86
N CYS A 113 -2.83 -2.33 -16.57
CA CYS A 113 -3.47 -3.08 -15.51
C CYS A 113 -4.99 -2.83 -15.54
N THR A 114 -5.79 -3.89 -15.58
CA THR A 114 -7.24 -3.78 -15.48
C THR A 114 -7.61 -3.43 -14.04
N PHE A 115 -8.37 -2.35 -13.85
CA PHE A 115 -8.84 -1.94 -12.53
C PHE A 115 -10.34 -2.19 -12.38
N ILE A 116 -10.72 -2.82 -11.26
CA ILE A 116 -12.12 -3.05 -10.90
C ILE A 116 -12.39 -2.41 -9.55
N GLN A 117 -13.29 -1.43 -9.51
CA GLN A 117 -13.71 -0.80 -8.26
C GLN A 117 -14.87 -1.61 -7.66
N GLU A 118 -14.53 -2.62 -6.86
CA GLU A 118 -15.49 -3.51 -6.21
C GLU A 118 -14.93 -4.10 -4.91
N THR A 119 -15.83 -4.58 -4.06
CA THR A 119 -15.45 -5.33 -2.87
C THR A 119 -15.38 -6.81 -3.20
N VAL A 120 -14.24 -7.44 -2.90
CA VAL A 120 -14.13 -8.91 -2.91
C VAL A 120 -14.78 -9.45 -1.64
N THR A 121 -15.76 -10.32 -1.82
CA THR A 121 -16.52 -10.92 -0.72
C THR A 121 -16.02 -12.32 -0.37
N ASP A 122 -15.43 -13.05 -1.34
CA ASP A 122 -14.95 -14.41 -1.14
C ASP A 122 -13.83 -14.77 -2.12
N ILE A 123 -12.96 -15.71 -1.72
CA ILE A 123 -11.92 -16.30 -2.55
C ILE A 123 -11.89 -17.80 -2.25
N VAL A 124 -12.14 -18.61 -3.27
CA VAL A 124 -12.12 -20.06 -3.19
C VAL A 124 -11.10 -20.59 -4.18
N PHE A 125 -10.33 -21.61 -3.79
CA PHE A 125 -9.44 -22.34 -4.67
C PHE A 125 -10.01 -23.75 -4.86
N ASP A 126 -10.29 -24.12 -6.09
CA ASP A 126 -10.83 -25.40 -6.47
C ASP A 126 -10.43 -25.72 -7.92
N ASP A 127 -10.16 -26.98 -8.22
CA ASP A 127 -9.78 -27.46 -9.55
C ASP A 127 -8.67 -26.60 -10.21
N ASP A 128 -7.57 -26.37 -9.47
CA ASP A 128 -6.40 -25.59 -9.89
C ASP A 128 -6.69 -24.13 -10.30
N GLN A 129 -7.84 -23.61 -9.92
CA GLN A 129 -8.25 -22.23 -10.20
C GLN A 129 -8.78 -21.53 -8.96
N PHE A 130 -8.58 -20.21 -8.93
CA PHE A 130 -9.22 -19.33 -7.97
C PHE A 130 -10.52 -18.76 -8.53
N SER A 131 -11.57 -18.81 -7.72
CA SER A 131 -12.81 -18.07 -7.92
C SER A 131 -12.85 -16.89 -6.96
N VAL A 132 -12.86 -15.67 -7.50
CA VAL A 132 -12.89 -14.40 -6.73
C VAL A 132 -14.27 -13.79 -6.88
N ARG A 133 -15.09 -13.85 -5.83
CA ARG A 133 -16.46 -13.30 -5.82
C ARG A 133 -16.47 -11.84 -5.44
N LEU A 134 -17.20 -11.04 -6.20
CA LEU A 134 -17.39 -9.61 -5.98
C LEU A 134 -18.73 -9.31 -5.29
N SER A 135 -18.87 -8.10 -4.74
CA SER A 135 -20.12 -7.65 -4.08
C SER A 135 -21.30 -7.47 -5.03
N ASN A 136 -21.07 -7.38 -6.32
CA ASN A 136 -22.08 -7.29 -7.38
C ASN A 136 -22.44 -8.67 -7.97
N ASP A 137 -22.19 -9.76 -7.25
CA ASP A 137 -22.42 -11.16 -7.61
C ASP A 137 -21.61 -11.69 -8.82
N LYS A 138 -20.73 -10.87 -9.40
CA LYS A 138 -19.80 -11.35 -10.43
C LYS A 138 -18.68 -12.18 -9.79
N THR A 139 -18.24 -13.19 -10.53
CA THR A 139 -17.10 -14.03 -10.16
C THR A 139 -16.03 -13.92 -11.25
N LEU A 140 -14.79 -13.70 -10.83
CA LEU A 140 -13.62 -13.75 -11.70
C LEU A 140 -12.87 -15.05 -11.43
N THR A 141 -12.38 -15.69 -12.49
CA THR A 141 -11.48 -16.84 -12.37
C THR A 141 -10.04 -16.43 -12.64
N SER A 142 -9.11 -17.04 -11.92
CA SER A 142 -7.69 -16.71 -12.02
C SER A 142 -6.84 -17.90 -11.62
N THR A 143 -5.64 -18.03 -12.21
CA THR A 143 -4.66 -19.03 -11.80
C THR A 143 -3.83 -18.56 -10.59
N ILE A 144 -3.72 -17.25 -10.37
CA ILE A 144 -2.99 -16.67 -9.24
C ILE A 144 -3.82 -15.56 -8.61
N VAL A 145 -3.95 -15.59 -7.28
CA VAL A 145 -4.54 -14.50 -6.51
C VAL A 145 -3.55 -13.98 -5.48
N ILE A 146 -3.31 -12.67 -5.51
CA ILE A 146 -2.46 -11.97 -4.55
C ILE A 146 -3.34 -11.20 -3.57
N GLY A 147 -3.33 -11.60 -2.30
CA GLY A 147 -4.04 -10.91 -1.23
C GLY A 147 -3.25 -9.70 -0.73
N ALA A 148 -3.65 -8.48 -1.13
CA ALA A 148 -3.06 -7.21 -0.70
C ALA A 148 -4.08 -6.29 0.00
N TYR A 149 -5.16 -6.86 0.51
CA TYR A 149 -6.34 -6.16 1.07
C TYR A 149 -6.12 -5.58 2.48
N GLY A 150 -4.96 -5.84 3.09
CA GLY A 150 -4.57 -5.30 4.39
C GLY A 150 -5.33 -5.93 5.57
N LYS A 151 -4.97 -5.52 6.78
CA LYS A 151 -5.37 -6.16 8.05
C LYS A 151 -6.86 -6.06 8.43
N ARG A 152 -7.66 -5.29 7.72
CA ARG A 152 -9.08 -5.08 8.02
C ARG A 152 -10.02 -5.80 7.05
N SER A 153 -9.51 -6.77 6.31
CA SER A 153 -10.32 -7.57 5.39
C SER A 153 -11.01 -8.72 6.13
N ASN A 154 -12.24 -9.01 5.74
CA ASN A 154 -12.95 -10.20 6.21
C ASN A 154 -12.47 -11.49 5.49
N ILE A 155 -11.68 -11.35 4.44
CA ILE A 155 -11.16 -12.50 3.65
C ILE A 155 -10.27 -13.39 4.54
N ASP A 156 -9.35 -12.79 5.34
CA ASP A 156 -8.50 -13.56 6.23
C ASP A 156 -9.29 -14.32 7.31
N GLN A 157 -10.43 -13.77 7.74
CA GLN A 157 -11.33 -14.47 8.67
C GLN A 157 -11.98 -15.68 8.00
N LYS A 158 -12.46 -15.52 6.75
CA LYS A 158 -13.04 -16.59 5.97
C LYS A 158 -12.04 -17.69 5.63
N LEU A 159 -10.77 -17.30 5.40
CA LEU A 159 -9.66 -18.21 5.19
C LEU A 159 -9.11 -18.83 6.50
N HIS A 160 -9.78 -18.60 7.63
CA HIS A 160 -9.42 -19.12 8.96
C HIS A 160 -7.96 -18.85 9.36
N ARG A 161 -7.42 -17.67 8.97
CA ARG A 161 -6.05 -17.26 9.29
C ARG A 161 -5.92 -16.99 10.79
N SER A 162 -5.07 -17.73 11.48
CA SER A 162 -4.94 -17.68 12.96
C SER A 162 -4.58 -16.29 13.50
N PHE A 163 -3.83 -15.48 12.76
CA PHE A 163 -3.46 -14.13 13.19
C PHE A 163 -4.66 -13.18 13.32
N THR A 164 -5.80 -13.45 12.66
CA THR A 164 -7.01 -12.64 12.76
C THR A 164 -7.65 -12.68 14.14
N GLN A 165 -7.34 -13.72 14.93
CA GLN A 165 -7.83 -13.87 16.29
C GLN A 165 -7.10 -12.97 17.29
N LYS A 166 -5.91 -12.47 16.93
CA LYS A 166 -5.12 -11.56 17.79
C LYS A 166 -5.62 -10.13 17.65
N LYS A 167 -6.29 -9.63 18.67
CA LYS A 167 -6.72 -8.23 18.73
C LYS A 167 -5.53 -7.33 19.05
N SER A 168 -5.32 -6.26 18.29
CA SER A 168 -4.37 -5.22 18.65
C SER A 168 -5.01 -4.29 19.67
N PRO A 169 -4.35 -4.00 20.80
CA PRO A 169 -4.85 -3.03 21.78
C PRO A 169 -4.60 -1.57 21.34
N TRP A 170 -3.96 -1.37 20.20
CA TRP A 170 -3.53 -0.06 19.74
C TRP A 170 -4.51 0.54 18.73
N LEU A 171 -4.85 1.81 18.95
CA LEU A 171 -5.57 2.66 18.01
C LEU A 171 -4.59 3.66 17.38
N ALA A 172 -4.64 3.81 16.06
CA ALA A 172 -3.90 4.84 15.35
C ALA A 172 -4.86 5.87 14.75
N VAL A 173 -4.56 7.13 14.98
CA VAL A 173 -5.27 8.28 14.42
C VAL A 173 -4.27 9.11 13.62
N LYS A 174 -4.71 9.69 12.51
CA LYS A 174 -3.90 10.57 11.66
C LYS A 174 -4.60 11.93 11.54
N GLY A 175 -3.81 12.99 11.62
CA GLY A 175 -4.22 14.36 11.30
C GLY A 175 -3.15 15.06 10.48
N HIS A 176 -3.56 15.97 9.60
CA HIS A 176 -2.67 16.91 8.92
C HIS A 176 -2.79 18.27 9.60
N TYR A 177 -1.68 18.88 9.91
CA TYR A 177 -1.61 20.15 10.61
C TYR A 177 -0.78 21.15 9.80
N VAL A 178 -1.18 22.41 9.88
CA VAL A 178 -0.42 23.53 9.32
C VAL A 178 0.30 24.23 10.47
N GLY A 179 1.60 24.49 10.30
CA GLY A 179 2.43 25.13 11.31
C GLY A 179 3.86 25.34 10.81
N ASN A 180 4.69 25.89 11.66
CA ASN A 180 6.12 26.05 11.39
C ASN A 180 6.87 24.79 11.84
N PHE A 181 6.93 23.79 10.96
CA PHE A 181 7.62 22.53 11.22
C PHE A 181 8.89 22.43 10.37
N PRO A 182 9.98 21.82 10.90
CA PRO A 182 11.14 21.46 10.08
C PRO A 182 10.72 20.52 8.94
N ASN A 183 11.23 20.76 7.74
CA ASN A 183 10.88 19.97 6.55
C ASN A 183 11.73 18.70 6.38
N ASP A 184 12.81 18.58 7.15
CA ASP A 184 13.84 17.54 7.06
C ASP A 184 13.84 16.58 8.25
N LEU A 185 12.85 16.70 9.12
CA LEU A 185 12.80 16.01 10.40
C LEU A 185 11.55 15.15 10.56
N VAL A 186 11.74 13.93 11.06
CA VAL A 186 10.64 13.13 11.60
C VAL A 186 10.69 13.10 13.13
N GLY A 187 9.57 13.44 13.77
CA GLY A 187 9.42 13.42 15.23
C GLY A 187 8.75 12.14 15.71
N LEU A 188 9.38 11.44 16.64
CA LEU A 188 8.83 10.29 17.34
C LEU A 188 8.70 10.65 18.82
N HIS A 189 7.50 11.02 19.22
CA HIS A 189 7.21 11.51 20.56
C HIS A 189 6.46 10.47 21.37
N ASN A 190 6.96 10.16 22.55
CA ASN A 190 6.31 9.24 23.47
C ASN A 190 5.44 10.03 24.45
N PHE A 191 4.13 10.04 24.17
CA PHE A 191 3.13 10.63 25.07
C PHE A 191 2.40 9.53 25.85
N LYS A 192 1.90 9.87 27.03
CA LYS A 192 1.13 8.97 27.88
C LYS A 192 -0.33 8.98 27.47
#